data_60303df878fbc3192899d601f0244892
#
_entry.id   60303df878fbc3192899d601f0244892
#
_cell.length_a   1.000
_cell.length_b   1.000
_cell.length_c   1.000
_cell.angle_alpha   90.00
_cell.angle_beta   90.00
_cell.angle_gamma   90.00
#
_symmetry.space_group_name_H-M   'P 1'
#
loop_
_entity.id
_entity.type
_entity.pdbx_description
1 polymer ?
#
loop_
_entity_poly.entity_id
_entity_poly.type
_entity_poly.pdbx_seq_one_letter_code
_entity_poly.pdbx_strand_id
1 'polypeptide(L)'
;MSERRPALTPRILVVEDNETLRLSVSTAIADMGADVRSAPDGSTLERALTDHRPHLVVLDIMLPGRDGLELLRVVRRSGDAAVLMLTARDSISDRVAGLTAGADDYLVKPFAMAELLARVTAVLRRHGAVATSIECGDVSVDTESGDATRSGHHLNLTATEWKLLSYLAAQRGRTVSKTQILTQVWGYDAYDENLVEVHISALRRKLEEFGPRILHTRRGIGYVLAADTVSPAT
;
A
#
# COMPACT_ATOMS: atom_id res chain seq x y z
N MET A 1 -20.96 -11.43 -13.25
CA MET A 1 -20.54 -10.05 -13.54
C MET A 1 -20.09 -9.46 -12.21
N SER A 2 -18.81 -9.57 -11.90
CA SER A 2 -18.24 -8.96 -10.69
C SER A 2 -17.92 -7.51 -11.05
N GLU A 3 -18.65 -6.57 -10.47
CA GLU A 3 -18.38 -5.15 -10.60
C GLU A 3 -16.96 -4.86 -10.09
N ARG A 4 -16.11 -4.36 -10.97
CA ARG A 4 -14.80 -3.83 -10.62
C ARG A 4 -15.02 -2.69 -9.62
N ARG A 5 -14.70 -2.91 -8.35
CA ARG A 5 -14.53 -1.77 -7.43
C ARG A 5 -13.36 -0.94 -7.97
N PRO A 6 -13.57 0.33 -8.34
CA PRO A 6 -12.44 1.19 -8.71
C PRO A 6 -11.49 1.25 -7.52
N ALA A 7 -10.18 1.28 -7.79
CA ALA A 7 -9.19 1.48 -6.76
C ALA A 7 -9.55 2.78 -6.02
N LEU A 8 -9.99 2.66 -4.77
CA LEU A 8 -10.37 3.81 -3.95
C LEU A 8 -9.11 4.63 -3.71
N THR A 9 -9.11 5.87 -4.18
CA THR A 9 -8.09 6.85 -3.75
C THR A 9 -8.23 7.03 -2.24
N PRO A 10 -7.21 6.69 -1.44
CA PRO A 10 -7.30 6.84 0.01
C PRO A 10 -7.46 8.32 0.37
N ARG A 11 -8.43 8.63 1.20
CA ARG A 11 -8.61 9.98 1.75
C ARG A 11 -7.98 10.03 3.13
N ILE A 12 -7.09 11.00 3.34
CA ILE A 12 -6.32 11.12 4.58
C ILE A 12 -6.45 12.54 5.11
N LEU A 13 -6.68 12.65 6.41
CA LEU A 13 -6.67 13.92 7.13
C LEU A 13 -5.42 13.98 8.01
N VAL A 14 -4.62 15.04 7.86
CA VAL A 14 -3.45 15.32 8.69
C VAL A 14 -3.78 16.46 9.65
N VAL A 15 -3.64 16.23 10.96
CA VAL A 15 -3.85 17.25 12.00
C VAL A 15 -2.56 17.41 12.78
N GLU A 16 -1.88 18.53 12.56
CA GLU A 16 -0.55 18.83 13.09
C GLU A 16 -0.39 20.35 13.17
N ASP A 17 0.05 20.90 14.31
CA ASP A 17 0.18 22.36 14.50
C ASP A 17 1.45 22.92 13.84
N ASN A 18 2.53 22.16 13.84
CA ASN A 18 3.75 22.59 13.17
C ASN A 18 3.57 22.61 11.65
N GLU A 19 3.57 23.81 11.06
CA GLU A 19 3.30 24.01 9.63
C GLU A 19 4.30 23.25 8.74
N THR A 20 5.58 23.29 9.05
CA THR A 20 6.63 22.64 8.26
C THR A 20 6.43 21.11 8.26
N LEU A 21 6.15 20.53 9.41
CA LEU A 21 5.89 19.09 9.53
C LEU A 21 4.58 18.72 8.84
N ARG A 22 3.51 19.49 9.07
CA ARG A 22 2.20 19.29 8.41
C ARG A 22 2.31 19.27 6.90
N LEU A 23 3.02 20.25 6.32
CA LEU A 23 3.25 20.32 4.86
C LEU A 23 4.08 19.14 4.36
N SER A 24 5.18 18.81 5.06
CA SER A 24 6.06 17.69 4.67
C SER A 24 5.31 16.36 4.70
N VAL A 25 4.54 16.09 5.76
CA VAL A 25 3.73 14.88 5.91
C VAL A 25 2.65 14.84 4.83
N SER A 26 1.93 15.94 4.63
CA SER A 26 0.84 16.00 3.64
C SER A 26 1.34 15.77 2.22
N THR A 27 2.47 16.39 1.85
CA THR A 27 3.10 16.21 0.53
C THR A 27 3.54 14.76 0.32
N ALA A 28 4.26 14.20 1.29
CA ALA A 28 4.75 12.83 1.18
C ALA A 28 3.61 11.80 1.05
N ILE A 29 2.50 12.01 1.76
CA ILE A 29 1.31 11.16 1.65
C ILE A 29 0.58 11.37 0.31
N ALA A 30 0.50 12.61 -0.18
CA ALA A 30 -0.10 12.90 -1.49
C ALA A 30 0.69 12.28 -2.64
N ASP A 31 2.02 12.23 -2.55
CA ASP A 31 2.92 11.56 -3.52
C ASP A 31 2.67 10.04 -3.61
N MET A 32 2.06 9.43 -2.58
CA MET A 32 1.59 8.03 -2.64
C MET A 32 0.26 7.87 -3.42
N GLY A 33 -0.32 8.94 -3.93
CA GLY A 33 -1.59 8.92 -4.66
C GLY A 33 -2.83 9.04 -3.77
N ALA A 34 -2.70 9.53 -2.53
CA ALA A 34 -3.80 9.79 -1.63
C ALA A 34 -4.40 11.20 -1.83
N ASP A 35 -5.71 11.34 -1.56
CA ASP A 35 -6.37 12.63 -1.41
C ASP A 35 -6.18 13.12 0.03
N VAL A 36 -5.38 14.18 0.21
CA VAL A 36 -4.96 14.65 1.53
C VAL A 36 -5.58 16.00 1.83
N ARG A 37 -6.22 16.09 3.01
CA ARG A 37 -6.53 17.37 3.66
C ARG A 37 -5.72 17.53 4.92
N SER A 38 -5.45 18.77 5.32
CA SER A 38 -4.73 19.05 6.55
C SER A 38 -5.35 20.18 7.34
N ALA A 39 -5.15 20.14 8.66
CA ALA A 39 -5.60 21.15 9.60
C ALA A 39 -4.50 21.44 10.62
N PRO A 40 -4.34 22.71 11.08
CA PRO A 40 -3.32 23.07 12.07
C PRO A 40 -3.71 22.70 13.50
N ASP A 41 -4.98 22.39 13.73
CA ASP A 41 -5.52 22.09 15.04
C ASP A 41 -6.81 21.24 14.95
N GLY A 42 -7.39 20.93 16.10
CA GLY A 42 -8.63 20.15 16.20
C GLY A 42 -9.93 20.92 15.98
N SER A 43 -9.89 22.22 15.70
CA SER A 43 -11.10 23.06 15.66
C SER A 43 -12.04 22.71 14.48
N THR A 44 -11.48 22.22 13.40
CA THR A 44 -12.22 21.84 12.18
C THR A 44 -12.37 20.32 12.01
N LEU A 45 -11.96 19.54 13.01
CA LEU A 45 -11.90 18.07 12.90
C LEU A 45 -13.26 17.47 12.56
N GLU A 46 -14.31 17.81 13.31
CA GLU A 46 -15.65 17.26 13.12
C GLU A 46 -16.19 17.57 11.70
N ARG A 47 -15.96 18.78 11.23
CA ARG A 47 -16.34 19.18 9.87
C ARG A 47 -15.52 18.41 8.83
N ALA A 48 -14.20 18.28 9.02
CA ALA A 48 -13.35 17.55 8.11
C ALA A 48 -13.73 16.05 8.05
N LEU A 49 -14.10 15.44 9.18
CA LEU A 49 -14.59 14.06 9.23
C LEU A 49 -15.87 13.89 8.40
N THR A 50 -16.80 14.86 8.48
CA THR A 50 -18.08 14.82 7.76
C THR A 50 -17.89 15.07 6.25
N ASP A 51 -17.12 16.11 5.89
CA ASP A 51 -17.01 16.59 4.51
C ASP A 51 -16.02 15.76 3.67
N HIS A 52 -14.91 15.32 4.28
CA HIS A 52 -13.86 14.57 3.60
C HIS A 52 -14.01 13.06 3.76
N ARG A 53 -14.64 12.61 4.86
CA ARG A 53 -14.80 11.19 5.21
C ARG A 53 -13.48 10.44 5.05
N PRO A 54 -12.44 10.80 5.82
CA PRO A 54 -11.12 10.21 5.67
C PRO A 54 -11.15 8.72 6.00
N HIS A 55 -10.32 7.94 5.31
CA HIS A 55 -10.05 6.54 5.67
C HIS A 55 -9.01 6.46 6.79
N LEU A 56 -8.13 7.48 6.89
CA LEU A 56 -7.10 7.59 7.93
C LEU A 56 -6.99 9.04 8.40
N VAL A 57 -6.86 9.21 9.71
CA VAL A 57 -6.48 10.47 10.35
C VAL A 57 -5.06 10.29 10.92
N VAL A 58 -4.11 11.11 10.47
CA VAL A 58 -2.79 11.26 11.10
C VAL A 58 -2.92 12.43 12.08
N LEU A 59 -2.80 12.14 13.38
CA LEU A 59 -3.18 13.06 14.45
C LEU A 59 -2.04 13.27 15.43
N ASP A 60 -1.58 14.51 15.58
CA ASP A 60 -0.68 14.85 16.68
C ASP A 60 -1.40 14.80 18.04
N ILE A 61 -0.74 14.24 19.02
CA ILE A 61 -1.23 14.24 20.42
C ILE A 61 -1.11 15.63 21.05
N MET A 62 -0.06 16.37 20.70
CA MET A 62 0.28 17.64 21.36
C MET A 62 -0.22 18.84 20.53
N LEU A 63 -1.53 18.95 20.38
CA LEU A 63 -2.13 20.09 19.69
C LEU A 63 -2.47 21.21 20.67
N PRO A 64 -2.35 22.48 20.28
CA PRO A 64 -2.79 23.59 21.11
C PRO A 64 -4.31 23.58 21.31
N GLY A 65 -4.76 23.77 22.54
CA GLY A 65 -6.16 23.98 22.89
C GLY A 65 -7.01 22.72 23.08
N ARG A 66 -6.67 21.59 22.48
CA ARG A 66 -7.40 20.30 22.66
C ARG A 66 -6.41 19.13 22.74
N ASP A 67 -6.63 18.25 23.70
CA ASP A 67 -5.83 17.02 23.85
C ASP A 67 -6.09 16.08 22.66
N GLY A 68 -5.04 15.57 22.04
CA GLY A 68 -5.12 14.60 20.95
C GLY A 68 -5.91 13.34 21.32
N LEU A 69 -5.92 12.92 22.57
CA LEU A 69 -6.74 11.81 23.04
C LEU A 69 -8.26 12.16 23.07
N GLU A 70 -8.61 13.41 23.31
CA GLU A 70 -10.01 13.87 23.16
C GLU A 70 -10.42 13.87 21.68
N LEU A 71 -9.52 14.33 20.79
CA LEU A 71 -9.75 14.32 19.36
C LEU A 71 -9.86 12.89 18.81
N LEU A 72 -9.05 11.96 19.32
CA LEU A 72 -9.18 10.53 18.99
C LEU A 72 -10.59 10.01 19.32
N ARG A 73 -11.13 10.36 20.51
CA ARG A 73 -12.50 9.98 20.88
C ARG A 73 -13.55 10.60 19.94
N VAL A 74 -13.31 11.81 19.45
CA VAL A 74 -14.17 12.44 18.43
C VAL A 74 -14.14 11.65 17.14
N VAL A 75 -12.96 11.28 16.63
CA VAL A 75 -12.82 10.45 15.42
C VAL A 75 -13.61 9.15 15.59
N ARG A 76 -13.41 8.44 16.71
CA ARG A 76 -14.08 7.15 16.99
C ARG A 76 -15.59 7.24 17.07
N ARG A 77 -16.14 8.37 17.57
CA ARG A 77 -17.60 8.59 17.59
C ARG A 77 -18.17 8.97 16.22
N SER A 78 -17.33 9.51 15.34
CA SER A 78 -17.76 10.00 14.02
C SER A 78 -17.76 8.94 12.93
N GLY A 79 -17.14 7.77 13.17
CA GLY A 79 -17.07 6.68 12.19
C GLY A 79 -15.84 5.76 12.34
N ASP A 80 -15.57 5.00 11.28
CA ASP A 80 -14.57 3.94 11.26
C ASP A 80 -13.21 4.40 10.68
N ALA A 81 -12.95 5.71 10.62
CA ALA A 81 -11.66 6.19 10.13
C ALA A 81 -10.52 5.66 11.00
N ALA A 82 -9.50 5.07 10.38
CA ALA A 82 -8.29 4.67 11.09
C ALA A 82 -7.57 5.88 11.70
N VAL A 83 -6.81 5.70 12.78
CA VAL A 83 -6.03 6.78 13.42
C VAL A 83 -4.59 6.34 13.64
N LEU A 84 -3.66 7.06 13.03
CA LEU A 84 -2.24 7.02 13.33
C LEU A 84 -1.88 8.23 14.20
N MET A 85 -1.49 7.99 15.44
CA MET A 85 -1.10 9.06 16.37
C MET A 85 0.37 9.43 16.19
N LEU A 86 0.67 10.74 16.09
CA LEU A 86 2.03 11.26 16.20
C LEU A 86 2.25 11.71 17.66
N THR A 87 3.34 11.31 18.26
CA THR A 87 3.60 11.61 19.69
C THR A 87 5.06 11.97 19.94
N ALA A 88 5.28 12.95 20.80
CA ALA A 88 6.62 13.25 21.36
C ALA A 88 6.89 12.44 22.65
N ARG A 89 5.94 11.63 23.11
CA ARG A 89 6.02 10.92 24.39
C ARG A 89 6.57 9.52 24.22
N ASP A 90 7.76 9.30 24.75
CA ASP A 90 8.47 8.01 24.72
C ASP A 90 7.97 7.02 25.79
N SER A 91 7.06 7.42 26.70
CA SER A 91 6.66 6.54 27.78
C SER A 91 5.79 5.37 27.28
N ILE A 92 6.11 4.16 27.74
CA ILE A 92 5.33 2.95 27.47
C ILE A 92 3.88 3.15 27.95
N SER A 93 3.67 3.87 29.05
CA SER A 93 2.36 4.18 29.62
C SER A 93 1.48 5.01 28.67
N ASP A 94 2.04 6.00 27.97
CA ASP A 94 1.28 6.84 27.04
C ASP A 94 0.90 6.07 25.77
N ARG A 95 1.77 5.18 25.28
CA ARG A 95 1.47 4.28 24.16
C ARG A 95 0.37 3.27 24.52
N VAL A 96 0.43 2.70 25.71
CA VAL A 96 -0.62 1.77 26.20
C VAL A 96 -1.94 2.52 26.39
N ALA A 97 -1.92 3.72 26.98
CA ALA A 97 -3.13 4.52 27.17
C ALA A 97 -3.81 4.87 25.83
N GLY A 98 -3.04 5.20 24.83
CA GLY A 98 -3.57 5.54 23.52
C GLY A 98 -4.07 4.33 22.74
N LEU A 99 -3.38 3.18 22.75
CA LEU A 99 -3.88 1.93 22.17
C LEU A 99 -5.20 1.52 22.84
N THR A 100 -5.28 1.66 24.17
CA THR A 100 -6.52 1.42 24.93
C THR A 100 -7.60 2.43 24.58
N ALA A 101 -7.24 3.66 24.17
CA ALA A 101 -8.16 4.68 23.68
C ALA A 101 -8.61 4.47 22.23
N GLY A 102 -8.08 3.46 21.53
CA GLY A 102 -8.54 3.01 20.22
C GLY A 102 -7.77 3.55 19.02
N ALA A 103 -6.53 4.02 19.16
CA ALA A 103 -5.69 4.30 18.00
C ALA A 103 -5.23 3.00 17.31
N ASP A 104 -5.04 3.05 15.99
CA ASP A 104 -4.64 1.88 15.20
C ASP A 104 -3.12 1.69 15.15
N ASP A 105 -2.37 2.79 15.28
CA ASP A 105 -0.91 2.77 15.37
C ASP A 105 -0.37 4.08 15.95
N TYR A 106 0.91 4.07 16.34
CA TYR A 106 1.64 5.21 16.92
C TYR A 106 2.98 5.40 16.25
N LEU A 107 3.38 6.65 16.09
CA LEU A 107 4.70 7.04 15.60
C LEU A 107 5.31 8.11 16.51
N VAL A 108 6.49 7.82 17.05
CA VAL A 108 7.20 8.70 17.98
C VAL A 108 8.00 9.74 17.22
N LYS A 109 7.88 11.01 17.58
CA LYS A 109 8.70 12.11 17.07
C LYS A 109 10.03 12.17 17.83
N PRO A 110 11.19 12.38 17.12
CA PRO A 110 11.32 12.55 15.68
C PRO A 110 11.30 11.22 14.92
N PHE A 111 10.74 11.21 13.73
CA PHE A 111 10.63 10.02 12.88
C PHE A 111 11.18 10.25 11.46
N ALA A 112 11.56 9.18 10.79
CA ALA A 112 11.88 9.21 9.36
C ALA A 112 10.58 9.22 8.53
N MET A 113 10.52 10.01 7.46
CA MET A 113 9.36 10.06 6.58
C MET A 113 9.02 8.69 5.99
N ALA A 114 10.04 7.88 5.66
CA ALA A 114 9.85 6.52 5.19
C ALA A 114 9.12 5.62 6.22
N GLU A 115 9.35 5.81 7.53
CA GLU A 115 8.65 5.09 8.59
C GLU A 115 7.17 5.53 8.65
N LEU A 116 6.89 6.83 8.59
CA LEU A 116 5.52 7.34 8.53
C LEU A 116 4.75 6.71 7.37
N LEU A 117 5.31 6.76 6.16
CA LEU A 117 4.66 6.23 4.95
C LEU A 117 4.42 4.72 5.03
N ALA A 118 5.37 3.97 5.59
CA ALA A 118 5.20 2.53 5.83
C ALA A 118 4.04 2.24 6.78
N ARG A 119 3.91 3.00 7.88
CA ARG A 119 2.81 2.87 8.85
C ARG A 119 1.47 3.30 8.27
N VAL A 120 1.42 4.43 7.56
CA VAL A 120 0.23 4.89 6.83
C VAL A 120 -0.28 3.79 5.89
N THR A 121 0.61 3.20 5.10
CA THR A 121 0.26 2.10 4.19
C THR A 121 -0.27 0.88 4.95
N ALA A 122 0.40 0.49 6.04
CA ALA A 122 0.00 -0.66 6.84
C ALA A 122 -1.38 -0.46 7.51
N VAL A 123 -1.66 0.75 8.01
CA VAL A 123 -2.94 1.08 8.63
C VAL A 123 -4.06 1.12 7.59
N LEU A 124 -3.86 1.81 6.46
CA LEU A 124 -4.85 1.86 5.37
C LEU A 124 -5.20 0.48 4.83
N ARG A 125 -4.21 -0.40 4.73
CA ARG A 125 -4.39 -1.79 4.29
C ARG A 125 -5.25 -2.58 5.29
N ARG A 126 -4.95 -2.53 6.59
CA ARG A 126 -5.75 -3.20 7.65
C ARG A 126 -7.22 -2.75 7.65
N HIS A 127 -7.47 -1.49 7.29
CA HIS A 127 -8.82 -0.93 7.19
C HIS A 127 -9.47 -1.09 5.80
N GLY A 128 -8.85 -1.85 4.88
CA GLY A 128 -9.40 -2.10 3.54
C GLY A 128 -9.53 -0.86 2.65
N ALA A 129 -8.86 0.24 3.02
CA ALA A 129 -8.89 1.50 2.27
C ALA A 129 -7.91 1.52 1.10
N VAL A 130 -6.94 0.59 1.08
CA VAL A 130 -6.05 0.33 -0.04
C VAL A 130 -6.24 -1.12 -0.45
N ALA A 131 -6.39 -1.37 -1.73
CA ALA A 131 -6.48 -2.73 -2.23
C ALA A 131 -5.17 -3.48 -1.91
N THR A 132 -5.29 -4.62 -1.24
CA THR A 132 -4.17 -5.52 -0.98
C THR A 132 -3.80 -6.31 -2.24
N SER A 133 -4.73 -6.38 -3.20
CA SER A 133 -4.57 -7.13 -4.43
C SER A 133 -4.11 -6.25 -5.60
N ILE A 134 -3.15 -6.77 -6.34
CA ILE A 134 -2.69 -6.21 -7.61
C ILE A 134 -3.38 -6.99 -8.72
N GLU A 135 -4.19 -6.29 -9.51
CA GLU A 135 -4.92 -6.88 -10.64
C GLU A 135 -4.15 -6.69 -11.95
N CYS A 136 -4.02 -7.76 -12.74
CA CYS A 136 -3.51 -7.71 -14.10
C CYS A 136 -4.33 -8.65 -14.98
N GLY A 137 -5.29 -8.10 -15.73
CA GLY A 137 -6.25 -8.90 -16.46
C GLY A 137 -7.11 -9.76 -15.54
N ASP A 138 -7.02 -11.09 -15.71
CA ASP A 138 -7.69 -12.09 -14.89
C ASP A 138 -6.81 -12.65 -13.74
N VAL A 139 -5.59 -12.10 -13.57
CA VAL A 139 -4.69 -12.45 -12.48
C VAL A 139 -4.86 -11.43 -11.35
N SER A 140 -5.06 -11.93 -10.13
CA SER A 140 -5.07 -11.16 -8.89
C SER A 140 -3.97 -11.68 -7.96
N VAL A 141 -3.16 -10.78 -7.42
CA VAL A 141 -2.09 -11.10 -6.47
C VAL A 141 -2.36 -10.34 -5.18
N ASP A 142 -2.69 -11.05 -4.12
CA ASP A 142 -2.86 -10.46 -2.79
C ASP A 142 -1.51 -10.40 -2.09
N THR A 143 -1.04 -9.18 -1.85
CA THR A 143 0.27 -8.93 -1.22
C THR A 143 0.25 -9.10 0.29
N GLU A 144 -0.91 -9.26 0.91
CA GLU A 144 -1.06 -9.45 2.35
C GLU A 144 -1.15 -10.93 2.73
N SER A 145 -2.07 -11.66 2.11
CA SER A 145 -2.21 -13.10 2.35
C SER A 145 -1.08 -13.92 1.72
N GLY A 146 -0.40 -13.38 0.74
CA GLY A 146 0.56 -14.13 -0.09
C GLY A 146 -0.13 -15.02 -1.12
N ASP A 147 -1.42 -14.83 -1.35
CA ASP A 147 -2.20 -15.58 -2.30
C ASP A 147 -2.17 -14.95 -3.70
N ALA A 148 -2.34 -15.81 -4.70
CA ALA A 148 -2.56 -15.37 -6.06
C ALA A 148 -3.64 -16.22 -6.72
N THR A 149 -4.49 -15.59 -7.52
CA THR A 149 -5.53 -16.29 -8.29
C THR A 149 -5.47 -15.89 -9.75
N ARG A 150 -5.96 -16.78 -10.62
CA ARG A 150 -6.22 -16.47 -12.01
C ARG A 150 -7.62 -16.96 -12.41
N SER A 151 -8.43 -16.08 -13.00
CA SER A 151 -9.83 -16.37 -13.32
C SER A 151 -10.61 -16.94 -12.11
N GLY A 152 -10.26 -16.51 -10.88
CA GLY A 152 -10.84 -17.00 -9.63
C GLY A 152 -10.27 -18.33 -9.11
N HIS A 153 -9.34 -18.98 -9.81
CA HIS A 153 -8.67 -20.21 -9.38
C HIS A 153 -7.38 -19.90 -8.66
N HIS A 154 -7.15 -20.51 -7.48
CA HIS A 154 -5.90 -20.36 -6.73
C HIS A 154 -4.71 -20.89 -7.53
N LEU A 155 -3.64 -20.10 -7.58
CA LEU A 155 -2.36 -20.48 -8.14
C LEU A 155 -1.48 -21.09 -7.03
N ASN A 156 -1.19 -22.38 -7.15
CA ASN A 156 -0.28 -23.05 -6.20
C ASN A 156 1.18 -22.66 -6.49
N LEU A 157 1.61 -21.50 -5.97
CA LEU A 157 2.92 -20.92 -6.19
C LEU A 157 3.87 -21.25 -5.05
N THR A 158 5.14 -21.51 -5.39
CA THR A 158 6.21 -21.49 -4.40
C THR A 158 6.49 -20.05 -3.96
N ALA A 159 7.19 -19.85 -2.83
CA ALA A 159 7.53 -18.52 -2.34
C ALA A 159 8.30 -17.66 -3.38
N THR A 160 9.17 -18.29 -4.17
CA THR A 160 9.93 -17.59 -5.24
C THR A 160 9.03 -17.23 -6.42
N GLU A 161 8.16 -18.13 -6.85
CA GLU A 161 7.20 -17.87 -7.93
C GLU A 161 6.20 -16.77 -7.53
N TRP A 162 5.76 -16.76 -6.26
CA TRP A 162 4.92 -15.72 -5.74
C TRP A 162 5.62 -14.35 -5.74
N LYS A 163 6.88 -14.27 -5.25
CA LYS A 163 7.68 -13.04 -5.30
C LYS A 163 7.84 -12.53 -6.75
N LEU A 164 8.12 -13.45 -7.67
CA LEU A 164 8.27 -13.14 -9.09
C LEU A 164 6.97 -12.60 -9.68
N LEU A 165 5.83 -13.27 -9.42
CA LEU A 165 4.52 -12.83 -9.90
C LEU A 165 4.14 -11.47 -9.29
N SER A 166 4.34 -11.28 -7.99
CA SER A 166 4.05 -10.02 -7.30
C SER A 166 4.86 -8.86 -7.86
N TYR A 167 6.15 -9.07 -8.13
CA TYR A 167 6.99 -8.06 -8.75
C TYR A 167 6.53 -7.72 -10.17
N LEU A 168 6.26 -8.73 -11.00
CA LEU A 168 5.78 -8.54 -12.37
C LEU A 168 4.40 -7.86 -12.40
N ALA A 169 3.51 -8.20 -11.46
CA ALA A 169 2.20 -7.59 -11.33
C ALA A 169 2.29 -6.12 -10.91
N ALA A 170 3.19 -5.78 -10.00
CA ALA A 170 3.47 -4.39 -9.63
C ALA A 170 3.99 -3.55 -10.82
N GLN A 171 4.71 -4.19 -11.75
CA GLN A 171 5.23 -3.58 -12.98
C GLN A 171 4.36 -3.84 -14.23
N ARG A 172 3.09 -4.23 -14.03
CA ARG A 172 2.17 -4.63 -15.10
C ARG A 172 2.19 -3.65 -16.30
N GLY A 173 2.23 -4.21 -17.50
CA GLY A 173 2.32 -3.44 -18.75
C GLY A 173 3.72 -2.91 -19.07
N ARG A 174 4.68 -2.97 -18.12
CA ARG A 174 6.07 -2.57 -18.34
C ARG A 174 6.96 -3.79 -18.56
N THR A 175 7.89 -3.67 -19.47
CA THR A 175 8.92 -4.71 -19.66
C THR A 175 10.01 -4.53 -18.61
N VAL A 176 10.30 -5.59 -17.87
CA VAL A 176 11.39 -5.65 -16.88
C VAL A 176 12.50 -6.57 -17.37
N SER A 177 13.75 -6.15 -17.21
CA SER A 177 14.91 -6.92 -17.63
C SER A 177 15.17 -8.12 -16.71
N LYS A 178 15.92 -9.13 -17.18
CA LYS A 178 16.35 -10.26 -16.34
C LYS A 178 17.12 -9.80 -15.12
N THR A 179 18.03 -8.84 -15.28
CA THR A 179 18.82 -8.27 -14.19
C THR A 179 17.95 -7.61 -13.14
N GLN A 180 16.92 -6.82 -13.54
CA GLN A 180 15.98 -6.22 -12.61
C GLN A 180 15.19 -7.28 -11.83
N ILE A 181 14.72 -8.32 -12.52
CA ILE A 181 14.01 -9.45 -11.89
C ILE A 181 14.93 -10.15 -10.89
N LEU A 182 16.17 -10.46 -11.30
CA LEU A 182 17.14 -11.17 -10.47
C LEU A 182 17.40 -10.39 -9.17
N THR A 183 17.69 -9.08 -9.28
CA THR A 183 17.95 -8.22 -8.14
C THR A 183 16.75 -8.14 -7.18
N GLN A 184 15.53 -7.98 -7.72
CA GLN A 184 14.33 -7.75 -6.89
C GLN A 184 13.81 -9.03 -6.24
N VAL A 185 13.96 -10.18 -6.88
CA VAL A 185 13.39 -11.46 -6.38
C VAL A 185 14.40 -12.23 -5.53
N TRP A 186 15.69 -12.20 -5.91
CA TRP A 186 16.76 -12.98 -5.25
C TRP A 186 17.81 -12.14 -4.52
N GLY A 187 17.87 -10.82 -4.77
CA GLY A 187 18.88 -9.92 -4.18
C GLY A 187 20.14 -9.80 -5.05
N TYR A 188 21.09 -8.97 -4.60
CA TYR A 188 22.28 -8.63 -5.37
C TYR A 188 23.31 -9.79 -5.54
N ASP A 189 23.20 -10.84 -4.75
CA ASP A 189 24.17 -11.95 -4.73
C ASP A 189 23.83 -13.08 -5.72
N ALA A 190 22.74 -12.95 -6.49
CA ALA A 190 22.35 -13.96 -7.47
C ALA A 190 22.89 -13.60 -8.87
N TYR A 191 23.85 -14.36 -9.38
CA TYR A 191 24.54 -14.07 -10.66
C TYR A 191 24.08 -14.92 -11.85
N ASP A 192 23.13 -15.87 -11.65
CA ASP A 192 22.72 -16.78 -12.73
C ASP A 192 21.40 -16.31 -13.38
N GLU A 193 21.51 -15.72 -14.58
CA GLU A 193 20.35 -15.32 -15.38
C GLU A 193 19.45 -16.48 -15.80
N ASN A 194 19.97 -17.72 -15.86
CA ASN A 194 19.19 -18.91 -16.18
C ASN A 194 18.15 -19.19 -15.09
N LEU A 195 18.42 -18.76 -13.85
CA LEU A 195 17.49 -18.89 -12.75
C LEU A 195 16.15 -18.17 -13.04
N VAL A 196 16.23 -16.99 -13.65
CA VAL A 196 15.03 -16.23 -14.05
C VAL A 196 14.25 -17.02 -15.10
N GLU A 197 14.91 -17.58 -16.11
CA GLU A 197 14.22 -18.34 -17.19
C GLU A 197 13.49 -19.57 -16.67
N VAL A 198 14.12 -20.31 -15.76
CA VAL A 198 13.50 -21.49 -15.13
C VAL A 198 12.22 -21.11 -14.37
N HIS A 199 12.28 -20.06 -13.54
CA HIS A 199 11.12 -19.63 -12.75
C HIS A 199 10.06 -18.96 -13.62
N ILE A 200 10.41 -18.21 -14.65
CA ILE A 200 9.47 -17.67 -15.64
C ILE A 200 8.73 -18.81 -16.34
N SER A 201 9.44 -19.86 -16.74
CA SER A 201 8.83 -21.02 -17.40
C SER A 201 7.87 -21.77 -16.50
N ALA A 202 8.26 -21.98 -15.22
CA ALA A 202 7.40 -22.63 -14.24
C ALA A 202 6.15 -21.78 -13.92
N LEU A 203 6.32 -20.48 -13.69
CA LEU A 203 5.22 -19.55 -13.44
C LEU A 203 4.27 -19.47 -14.64
N ARG A 204 4.82 -19.38 -15.86
CA ARG A 204 4.01 -19.34 -17.09
C ARG A 204 3.12 -20.57 -17.22
N ARG A 205 3.65 -21.76 -16.98
CA ARG A 205 2.87 -23.01 -17.04
C ARG A 205 1.68 -22.95 -16.07
N LYS A 206 1.89 -22.50 -14.83
CA LYS A 206 0.82 -22.37 -13.82
C LYS A 206 -0.22 -21.32 -14.21
N LEU A 207 0.23 -20.20 -14.77
CA LEU A 207 -0.68 -19.19 -15.27
C LEU A 207 -1.50 -19.70 -16.46
N GLU A 208 -0.88 -20.35 -17.44
CA GLU A 208 -1.53 -20.84 -18.66
C GLU A 208 -2.49 -22.00 -18.42
N GLU A 209 -2.50 -22.62 -17.24
CA GLU A 209 -3.49 -23.64 -16.84
C GLU A 209 -4.91 -23.05 -16.75
N PHE A 210 -5.04 -21.76 -16.40
CA PHE A 210 -6.33 -21.12 -16.16
C PHE A 210 -6.67 -20.01 -17.15
N GLY A 211 -5.94 -19.88 -18.26
CA GLY A 211 -6.24 -18.89 -19.27
C GLY A 211 -5.12 -18.69 -20.31
N PRO A 212 -5.32 -17.81 -21.29
CA PRO A 212 -4.35 -17.55 -22.34
C PRO A 212 -3.08 -16.90 -21.77
N ARG A 213 -2.01 -16.87 -22.57
CA ARG A 213 -0.72 -16.29 -22.15
C ARG A 213 -0.85 -14.83 -21.74
N ILE A 214 -0.43 -14.51 -20.54
CA ILE A 214 -0.40 -13.16 -19.96
C ILE A 214 1.04 -12.72 -19.61
N LEU A 215 1.96 -13.67 -19.45
CA LEU A 215 3.36 -13.42 -19.18
C LEU A 215 4.16 -13.59 -20.47
N HIS A 216 4.54 -12.47 -21.10
CA HIS A 216 5.18 -12.44 -22.41
C HIS A 216 6.67 -12.20 -22.30
N THR A 217 7.44 -12.75 -23.28
CA THR A 217 8.86 -12.47 -23.47
C THR A 217 9.03 -11.36 -24.50
N ARG A 218 9.77 -10.32 -24.16
CA ARG A 218 10.28 -9.32 -25.09
C ARG A 218 11.73 -9.67 -25.42
N ARG A 219 11.92 -10.28 -26.59
CA ARG A 219 13.24 -10.79 -27.02
C ARG A 219 14.33 -9.71 -26.90
N GLY A 220 15.46 -10.04 -26.26
CA GLY A 220 16.57 -9.13 -26.03
C GLY A 220 16.36 -8.08 -24.94
N ILE A 221 15.14 -7.97 -24.35
CA ILE A 221 14.81 -6.92 -23.35
C ILE A 221 14.45 -7.55 -22.00
N GLY A 222 13.51 -8.52 -21.97
CA GLY A 222 13.05 -9.11 -20.72
C GLY A 222 11.64 -9.67 -20.78
N TYR A 223 10.86 -9.46 -19.71
CA TYR A 223 9.52 -10.02 -19.54
C TYR A 223 8.51 -8.95 -19.18
N VAL A 224 7.25 -9.17 -19.57
CA VAL A 224 6.12 -8.29 -19.25
C VAL A 224 4.91 -9.11 -18.86
N LEU A 225 4.27 -8.75 -17.78
CA LEU A 225 2.95 -9.24 -17.41
C LEU A 225 1.91 -8.23 -17.93
N ALA A 226 1.08 -8.65 -18.89
CA ALA A 226 0.07 -7.79 -19.50
C ALA A 226 -1.14 -8.62 -19.92
N ALA A 227 -2.35 -8.17 -19.58
CA ALA A 227 -3.57 -8.68 -20.17
C ALA A 227 -3.59 -8.31 -21.67
N ASP A 228 -4.04 -9.23 -22.52
CA ASP A 228 -4.02 -9.07 -23.98
C ASP A 228 -4.54 -7.70 -24.45
N THR A 229 -3.62 -6.88 -24.90
CA THR A 229 -3.76 -5.81 -25.91
C THR A 229 -2.37 -5.31 -26.34
N VAL A 230 -1.38 -6.19 -26.46
CA VAL A 230 -0.14 -5.77 -27.10
C VAL A 230 -0.10 -6.38 -28.49
N SER A 231 -0.73 -5.67 -29.45
CA SER A 231 -0.42 -5.83 -30.88
C SER A 231 1.11 -5.79 -31.04
N PRO A 232 1.71 -6.72 -31.76
CA PRO A 232 3.12 -6.61 -32.07
C PRO A 232 3.31 -5.32 -32.88
N ALA A 233 4.10 -4.41 -32.37
CA ALA A 233 4.60 -3.31 -33.19
C ALA A 233 5.39 -3.94 -34.34
N THR A 234 4.86 -3.72 -35.54
CA THR A 234 5.42 -4.06 -36.83
C THR A 234 6.77 -3.35 -37.00
#